data_b3c0fa357bf1b6e4bf2a0f57ac89765f
#
_entry.id   b3c0fa357bf1b6e4bf2a0f57ac89765f
#
_cell.length_a   1.000
_cell.length_b   1.000
_cell.length_c   1.000
_cell.angle_alpha   90.00
_cell.angle_beta   90.00
_cell.angle_gamma   90.00
#
_symmetry.space_group_name_H-M   'P 1'
#
loop_
_entity.id
_entity.type
_entity.pdbx_description
1 polymer ?
#
loop_
_entity_poly.entity_id
_entity_poly.type
_entity_poly.pdbx_seq_one_letter_code
_entity_poly.pdbx_strand_id
1 'polypeptide(L)'
;MTASVVAAVLVVLAVACAAAPRQGGAAAPAGADAKLTALAHRYLAIADPANHRLEVANDGYKRDERGNLAAAAADLRAEVATETLFDTQLAAIPFPPAIASIARALIQANQRRGGLTTRQARSTSLAQLGSFDQRHQAGDAAVEVQVRLIRKALHLPPPSTS
;
A
#
# COMPACT_ATOMS: atom_id res chain seq x y z
N MET A 1 -0.26 19.75 -20.47
CA MET A 1 -0.42 18.29 -20.55
C MET A 1 0.46 17.67 -19.47
N THR A 2 -0.04 17.56 -18.27
CA THR A 2 0.68 16.97 -17.13
C THR A 2 0.08 15.60 -16.89
N ALA A 3 0.88 14.56 -17.12
CA ALA A 3 0.48 13.18 -16.85
C ALA A 3 0.34 12.99 -15.34
N SER A 4 -0.87 12.70 -14.87
CA SER A 4 -1.14 12.30 -13.49
C SER A 4 -0.52 10.93 -13.27
N VAL A 5 0.55 10.89 -12.49
CA VAL A 5 1.17 9.65 -12.03
C VAL A 5 0.44 9.22 -10.78
N VAL A 6 -0.59 8.41 -10.93
CA VAL A 6 -1.12 7.62 -9.82
C VAL A 6 -0.10 6.51 -9.57
N ALA A 7 0.73 6.69 -8.54
CA ALA A 7 1.73 5.70 -8.17
C ALA A 7 1.05 4.49 -7.53
N ALA A 8 0.69 3.51 -8.34
CA ALA A 8 0.40 2.18 -7.84
C ALA A 8 1.70 1.59 -7.26
N VAL A 9 1.70 1.28 -5.98
CA VAL A 9 2.85 0.64 -5.32
C VAL A 9 2.89 -0.82 -5.73
N LEU A 10 3.57 -1.09 -6.85
CA LEU A 10 3.79 -2.44 -7.37
C LEU A 10 4.94 -3.11 -6.65
N VAL A 11 4.69 -4.27 -6.09
CA VAL A 11 5.71 -5.13 -5.49
C VAL A 11 5.94 -6.34 -6.38
N VAL A 12 7.01 -6.33 -7.15
CA VAL A 12 7.48 -7.55 -7.84
C VAL A 12 8.58 -8.18 -7.00
N LEU A 13 8.40 -9.46 -6.66
CA LEU A 13 9.40 -10.26 -5.96
C LEU A 13 10.53 -10.69 -6.92
N ALA A 14 11.75 -10.28 -6.62
CA ALA A 14 12.94 -11.00 -7.05
C ALA A 14 13.62 -11.59 -5.81
N VAL A 15 13.54 -12.90 -5.66
CA VAL A 15 14.31 -13.66 -4.64
C VAL A 15 15.72 -13.84 -5.17
N ALA A 16 16.69 -13.15 -4.61
CA ALA A 16 18.10 -13.46 -4.79
C ALA A 16 18.70 -13.81 -3.42
N CYS A 17 18.92 -15.13 -3.19
CA CYS A 17 19.73 -15.62 -2.09
C CYS A 17 21.20 -15.39 -2.42
N ALA A 18 21.86 -14.52 -1.67
CA ALA A 18 23.32 -14.47 -1.59
C ALA A 18 23.72 -14.47 -0.12
N ALA A 19 24.21 -15.60 0.35
CA ALA A 19 24.80 -15.76 1.67
C ALA A 19 26.24 -15.25 1.66
N ALA A 20 26.57 -14.28 2.52
CA ALA A 20 27.95 -13.97 2.89
C ALA A 20 28.10 -14.07 4.42
N PRO A 21 29.12 -14.76 4.94
CA PRO A 21 29.32 -14.91 6.37
C PRO A 21 29.91 -13.62 6.96
N ARG A 22 29.24 -13.04 7.96
CA ARG A 22 29.84 -12.00 8.84
C ARG A 22 30.12 -12.60 10.21
N GLN A 23 31.41 -12.61 10.54
CA GLN A 23 31.93 -12.90 11.88
C GLN A 23 31.69 -11.71 12.83
N GLY A 24 31.30 -12.02 14.08
CA GLY A 24 31.56 -11.23 15.28
C GLY A 24 30.61 -10.04 15.53
N GLY A 25 29.41 -10.30 16.03
CA GLY A 25 28.57 -9.38 16.74
C GLY A 25 27.70 -10.16 17.72
N ALA A 26 27.49 -9.68 18.95
CA ALA A 26 26.72 -10.36 19.98
C ALA A 26 25.42 -10.93 19.39
N ALA A 27 25.24 -12.25 19.51
CA ALA A 27 24.09 -12.95 18.98
C ALA A 27 22.81 -12.38 19.57
N ALA A 28 22.07 -11.64 18.78
CA ALA A 28 20.67 -11.35 19.09
C ALA A 28 19.98 -12.69 19.33
N PRO A 29 19.07 -12.80 20.33
CA PRO A 29 18.46 -14.09 20.64
C PRO A 29 17.73 -14.59 19.40
N ALA A 30 18.13 -15.75 18.88
CA ALA A 30 17.60 -16.39 17.67
C ALA A 30 16.05 -16.43 17.60
N GLY A 31 15.37 -16.31 18.75
CA GLY A 31 13.92 -16.21 18.85
C GLY A 31 13.33 -14.84 18.46
N ALA A 32 14.10 -13.74 18.52
CA ALA A 32 13.59 -12.41 18.13
C ALA A 32 13.54 -12.28 16.61
N ASP A 33 14.59 -12.73 15.93
CA ASP A 33 14.65 -12.72 14.45
C ASP A 33 13.60 -13.65 13.82
N ALA A 34 13.39 -14.84 14.41
CA ALA A 34 12.34 -15.74 13.95
C ALA A 34 10.93 -15.14 14.10
N LYS A 35 10.67 -14.43 15.21
CA LYS A 35 9.39 -13.72 15.40
C LYS A 35 9.22 -12.60 14.39
N LEU A 36 10.25 -11.81 14.14
CA LEU A 36 10.19 -10.70 13.16
C LEU A 36 9.96 -11.24 11.75
N THR A 37 10.65 -12.32 11.37
CA THR A 37 10.45 -13.01 10.09
C THR A 37 9.01 -13.50 9.95
N ALA A 38 8.43 -14.11 10.99
CA ALA A 38 7.03 -14.53 10.97
C ALA A 38 6.05 -13.37 10.79
N LEU A 39 6.33 -12.20 11.39
CA LEU A 39 5.53 -10.98 11.22
C LEU A 39 5.67 -10.41 9.80
N ALA A 40 6.88 -10.44 9.24
CA ALA A 40 7.12 -10.03 7.85
C ALA A 40 6.33 -10.91 6.86
N HIS A 41 6.33 -12.23 7.05
CA HIS A 41 5.51 -13.14 6.24
C HIS A 41 4.01 -12.85 6.36
N ARG A 42 3.50 -12.59 7.57
CA ARG A 42 2.09 -12.22 7.77
C ARG A 42 1.73 -10.91 7.07
N TYR A 43 2.61 -9.91 7.13
CA TYR A 43 2.43 -8.65 6.42
C TYR A 43 2.38 -8.86 4.90
N LEU A 44 3.34 -9.60 4.32
CA LEU A 44 3.37 -9.88 2.89
C LEU A 44 2.14 -10.67 2.43
N ALA A 45 1.67 -11.63 3.23
CA ALA A 45 0.47 -12.42 2.92
C ALA A 45 -0.81 -11.58 2.74
N ILE A 46 -0.88 -10.38 3.34
CA ILE A 46 -1.98 -9.45 3.14
C ILE A 46 -1.64 -8.35 2.13
N ALA A 47 -0.37 -7.90 2.07
CA ALA A 47 0.07 -6.81 1.21
C ALA A 47 0.10 -7.21 -0.28
N ASP A 48 0.64 -8.39 -0.59
CA ASP A 48 0.79 -8.83 -1.99
C ASP A 48 -0.57 -8.98 -2.72
N PRO A 49 -1.58 -9.67 -2.17
CA PRO A 49 -2.89 -9.74 -2.82
C PRO A 49 -3.63 -8.38 -2.82
N ALA A 50 -3.39 -7.50 -1.85
CA ALA A 50 -3.95 -6.15 -1.85
C ALA A 50 -3.34 -5.32 -2.99
N ASN A 51 -2.01 -5.32 -3.13
CA ASN A 51 -1.30 -4.62 -4.20
C ASN A 51 -1.79 -5.06 -5.59
N HIS A 52 -1.92 -6.37 -5.81
CA HIS A 52 -2.44 -6.88 -7.09
C HIS A 52 -3.86 -6.37 -7.40
N ARG A 53 -4.75 -6.37 -6.40
CA ARG A 53 -6.12 -5.83 -6.60
C ARG A 53 -6.12 -4.32 -6.83
N LEU A 54 -5.25 -3.56 -6.16
CA LEU A 54 -5.08 -2.12 -6.38
C LEU A 54 -4.55 -1.82 -7.78
N GLU A 55 -3.60 -2.62 -8.27
CA GLU A 55 -3.11 -2.52 -9.65
C GLU A 55 -4.23 -2.72 -10.66
N VAL A 56 -5.02 -3.80 -10.53
CA VAL A 56 -6.16 -4.07 -11.41
C VAL A 56 -7.18 -2.93 -11.40
N ALA A 57 -7.52 -2.39 -10.21
CA ALA A 57 -8.44 -1.28 -10.08
C ALA A 57 -7.89 0.01 -10.71
N ASN A 58 -6.60 0.30 -10.51
CA ASN A 58 -5.92 1.46 -11.09
C ASN A 58 -5.84 1.38 -12.63
N ASP A 59 -5.55 0.21 -13.19
CA ASP A 59 -5.53 0.01 -14.65
C ASP A 59 -6.93 0.14 -15.25
N GLY A 60 -7.94 -0.36 -14.55
CA GLY A 60 -9.34 -0.13 -14.89
C GLY A 60 -9.67 1.36 -14.92
N TYR A 61 -9.36 2.07 -13.84
CA TYR A 61 -9.59 3.50 -13.70
C TYR A 61 -8.91 4.30 -14.84
N LYS A 62 -7.62 4.06 -15.12
CA LYS A 62 -6.88 4.75 -16.19
C LYS A 62 -7.48 4.53 -17.57
N ARG A 63 -8.03 3.34 -17.82
CA ARG A 63 -8.70 3.04 -19.10
C ARG A 63 -10.01 3.82 -19.23
N ASP A 64 -10.75 3.96 -18.13
CA ASP A 64 -12.14 4.42 -18.13
C ASP A 64 -12.32 5.91 -17.76
N GLU A 65 -11.33 6.53 -17.09
CA GLU A 65 -11.39 7.91 -16.57
C GLU A 65 -11.72 8.99 -17.59
N ARG A 66 -11.48 8.74 -18.88
CA ARG A 66 -11.68 9.70 -19.97
C ARG A 66 -12.97 9.49 -20.77
N GLY A 67 -13.68 8.40 -20.56
CA GLY A 67 -14.82 8.07 -21.41
C GLY A 67 -15.97 7.39 -20.70
N ASN A 68 -15.75 6.76 -19.55
CA ASN A 68 -16.75 5.94 -18.87
C ASN A 68 -16.79 6.22 -17.36
N LEU A 69 -17.54 7.26 -17.00
CA LEU A 69 -17.67 7.69 -15.60
C LEU A 69 -18.13 6.56 -14.67
N ALA A 70 -19.07 5.73 -15.12
CA ALA A 70 -19.63 4.67 -14.28
C ALA A 70 -18.59 3.57 -13.99
N ALA A 71 -17.81 3.17 -15.00
CA ALA A 71 -16.75 2.19 -14.87
C ALA A 71 -15.60 2.74 -14.01
N ALA A 72 -15.12 3.94 -14.28
CA ALA A 72 -14.11 4.61 -13.47
C ALA A 72 -14.52 4.73 -12.00
N ALA A 73 -15.78 5.06 -11.72
CA ALA A 73 -16.31 5.12 -10.36
C ALA A 73 -16.41 3.73 -9.72
N ALA A 74 -16.61 2.66 -10.49
CA ALA A 74 -16.60 1.28 -9.98
C ALA A 74 -15.20 0.85 -9.58
N ASP A 75 -14.18 1.17 -10.38
CA ASP A 75 -12.77 0.89 -10.08
C ASP A 75 -12.31 1.61 -8.81
N LEU A 76 -12.67 2.89 -8.63
CA LEU A 76 -12.37 3.63 -7.39
C LEU A 76 -13.04 3.01 -6.16
N ARG A 77 -14.26 2.46 -6.28
CA ARG A 77 -14.89 1.73 -5.17
C ARG A 77 -14.18 0.42 -4.86
N ALA A 78 -13.70 -0.30 -5.88
CA ALA A 78 -12.91 -1.51 -5.70
C ALA A 78 -11.58 -1.23 -5.00
N GLU A 79 -10.92 -0.11 -5.32
CA GLU A 79 -9.75 0.39 -4.62
C GLU A 79 -10.04 0.60 -3.12
N VAL A 80 -11.07 1.39 -2.79
CA VAL A 80 -11.45 1.66 -1.39
C VAL A 80 -11.78 0.36 -0.63
N ALA A 81 -12.49 -0.57 -1.26
CA ALA A 81 -12.80 -1.85 -0.65
C ALA A 81 -11.54 -2.68 -0.36
N THR A 82 -10.56 -2.66 -1.27
CA THR A 82 -9.28 -3.34 -1.10
C THR A 82 -8.48 -2.74 0.04
N GLU A 83 -8.36 -1.41 0.12
CA GLU A 83 -7.67 -0.73 1.22
C GLU A 83 -8.34 -0.99 2.58
N THR A 84 -9.66 -0.97 2.64
CA THR A 84 -10.42 -1.25 3.87
C THR A 84 -10.16 -2.68 4.36
N LEU A 85 -10.14 -3.65 3.45
CA LEU A 85 -9.81 -5.03 3.79
C LEU A 85 -8.38 -5.17 4.29
N PHE A 86 -7.42 -4.54 3.59
CA PHE A 86 -6.02 -4.52 4.01
C PHE A 86 -5.86 -3.91 5.39
N ASP A 87 -6.46 -2.77 5.67
CA ASP A 87 -6.42 -2.10 6.97
C ASP A 87 -6.95 -2.98 8.11
N THR A 88 -8.06 -3.68 7.84
CA THR A 88 -8.66 -4.62 8.80
C THR A 88 -7.70 -5.78 9.11
N GLN A 89 -7.10 -6.36 8.08
CA GLN A 89 -6.15 -7.45 8.20
C GLN A 89 -4.85 -7.01 8.88
N LEU A 90 -4.36 -5.80 8.55
CA LEU A 90 -3.16 -5.21 9.16
C LEU A 90 -3.34 -4.98 10.66
N ALA A 91 -4.51 -4.48 11.07
CA ALA A 91 -4.85 -4.28 12.48
C ALA A 91 -4.88 -5.59 13.28
N ALA A 92 -5.15 -6.71 12.63
CA ALA A 92 -5.20 -8.04 13.27
C ALA A 92 -3.81 -8.68 13.47
N ILE A 93 -2.74 -8.13 12.88
CA ILE A 93 -1.39 -8.66 13.08
C ILE A 93 -0.87 -8.23 14.45
N PRO A 94 -0.45 -9.17 15.35
CA PRO A 94 0.01 -8.84 16.69
C PRO A 94 1.44 -8.29 16.69
N PHE A 95 1.61 -7.10 16.14
CA PHE A 95 2.90 -6.42 16.10
C PHE A 95 3.37 -5.99 17.51
N PRO A 96 4.69 -5.97 17.76
CA PRO A 96 5.28 -5.29 18.92
C PRO A 96 4.88 -3.80 18.92
N PRO A 97 4.86 -3.11 20.09
CA PRO A 97 4.37 -1.73 20.21
C PRO A 97 4.95 -0.74 19.21
N ALA A 98 6.25 -0.83 18.92
CA ALA A 98 6.93 0.04 17.95
C ALA A 98 6.39 -0.14 16.52
N ILE A 99 6.23 -1.39 16.07
CA ILE A 99 5.69 -1.69 14.73
C ILE A 99 4.18 -1.42 14.68
N ALA A 100 3.45 -1.73 15.77
CA ALA A 100 2.03 -1.47 15.88
C ALA A 100 1.70 0.04 15.74
N SER A 101 2.57 0.93 16.21
CA SER A 101 2.39 2.38 16.01
C SER A 101 2.51 2.78 14.54
N ILE A 102 3.46 2.19 13.81
CA ILE A 102 3.63 2.42 12.36
C ILE A 102 2.43 1.84 11.60
N ALA A 103 1.97 0.64 11.94
CA ALA A 103 0.81 0.02 11.33
C ALA A 103 -0.46 0.89 11.50
N ARG A 104 -0.70 1.44 12.71
CA ARG A 104 -1.80 2.38 12.94
C ARG A 104 -1.67 3.66 12.10
N ALA A 105 -0.46 4.19 11.96
CA ALA A 105 -0.22 5.37 11.14
C ALA A 105 -0.49 5.09 9.64
N LEU A 106 -0.14 3.89 9.14
CA LEU A 106 -0.47 3.44 7.79
C LEU A 106 -1.98 3.34 7.59
N ILE A 107 -2.70 2.69 8.51
CA ILE A 107 -4.17 2.59 8.48
C ILE A 107 -4.79 4.00 8.42
N GLN A 108 -4.34 4.93 9.24
CA GLN A 108 -4.85 6.30 9.23
C GLN A 108 -4.56 7.05 7.92
N ALA A 109 -3.39 6.79 7.30
CA ALA A 109 -3.07 7.36 5.99
C ALA A 109 -3.98 6.81 4.89
N ASN A 110 -4.19 5.48 4.84
CA ASN A 110 -5.11 4.83 3.93
C ASN A 110 -6.55 5.34 4.11
N GLN A 111 -7.04 5.44 5.33
CA GLN A 111 -8.39 5.94 5.61
C GLN A 111 -8.61 7.38 5.11
N ARG A 112 -7.60 8.26 5.27
CA ARG A 112 -7.68 9.63 4.73
C ARG A 112 -7.70 9.63 3.20
N ARG A 113 -6.83 8.83 2.57
CA ARG A 113 -6.78 8.65 1.12
C ARG A 113 -8.07 8.04 0.59
N GLY A 114 -8.54 6.93 1.17
CA GLY A 114 -9.77 6.24 0.80
C GLY A 114 -11.03 7.13 0.96
N GLY A 115 -11.04 8.04 1.94
CA GLY A 115 -12.09 9.07 2.07
C GLY A 115 -12.09 10.04 0.89
N LEU A 116 -10.94 10.36 0.30
CA LEU A 116 -10.83 11.18 -0.92
C LEU A 116 -11.29 10.39 -2.14
N THR A 117 -10.82 9.16 -2.31
CA THR A 117 -11.22 8.22 -3.37
C THR A 117 -12.73 7.97 -3.36
N THR A 118 -13.33 7.81 -2.17
CA THR A 118 -14.79 7.68 -2.02
C THR A 118 -15.54 8.91 -2.54
N ARG A 119 -15.03 10.12 -2.27
CA ARG A 119 -15.62 11.35 -2.81
C ARG A 119 -15.47 11.43 -4.33
N GLN A 120 -14.31 11.08 -4.86
CA GLN A 120 -14.03 11.01 -6.30
C GLN A 120 -14.98 10.02 -7.00
N ALA A 121 -15.21 8.84 -6.42
CA ALA A 121 -16.14 7.83 -6.95
C ALA A 121 -17.61 8.26 -6.99
N ARG A 122 -17.95 9.38 -6.33
CA ARG A 122 -19.29 10.01 -6.36
C ARG A 122 -19.39 11.16 -7.35
N SER A 123 -18.38 11.39 -8.17
CA SER A 123 -18.39 12.43 -9.21
C SER A 123 -19.53 12.21 -10.17
N THR A 124 -20.17 13.31 -10.61
CA THR A 124 -21.29 13.31 -11.56
C THR A 124 -20.86 13.64 -12.98
N SER A 125 -19.56 13.92 -13.19
CA SER A 125 -18.97 14.17 -14.50
C SER A 125 -17.48 13.78 -14.52
N LEU A 126 -16.96 13.51 -15.73
CA LEU A 126 -15.53 13.22 -15.93
C LEU A 126 -14.64 14.42 -15.52
N ALA A 127 -15.09 15.65 -15.74
CA ALA A 127 -14.36 16.84 -15.33
C ALA A 127 -14.24 16.92 -13.79
N GLN A 128 -15.32 16.61 -13.06
CA GLN A 128 -15.29 16.54 -11.61
C GLN A 128 -14.39 15.39 -11.13
N LEU A 129 -14.45 14.22 -11.78
CA LEU A 129 -13.61 13.07 -11.47
C LEU A 129 -12.13 13.45 -11.53
N GLY A 130 -11.66 14.05 -12.63
CA GLY A 130 -10.26 14.45 -12.81
C GLY A 130 -9.80 15.60 -11.91
N SER A 131 -10.73 16.36 -11.29
CA SER A 131 -10.38 17.44 -10.36
C SER A 131 -9.78 16.95 -9.04
N PHE A 132 -9.79 15.66 -8.79
CA PHE A 132 -9.22 15.05 -7.58
C PHE A 132 -7.73 14.71 -7.69
N ASP A 133 -7.17 14.62 -8.90
CA ASP A 133 -5.82 14.13 -9.16
C ASP A 133 -4.73 14.81 -8.31
N GLN A 134 -4.75 16.14 -8.26
CA GLN A 134 -3.78 16.88 -7.46
C GLN A 134 -3.92 16.62 -5.94
N ARG A 135 -5.14 16.35 -5.47
CA ARG A 135 -5.41 16.08 -4.04
C ARG A 135 -4.91 14.70 -3.63
N HIS A 136 -4.93 13.73 -4.56
CA HIS A 136 -4.42 12.39 -4.31
C HIS A 136 -2.92 12.37 -4.07
N GLN A 137 -2.13 13.20 -4.76
CA GLN A 137 -0.67 13.23 -4.64
C GLN A 137 -0.19 13.33 -3.18
N ALA A 138 -0.81 14.20 -2.38
CA ALA A 138 -0.45 14.34 -0.96
C ALA A 138 -0.85 13.12 -0.13
N GLY A 139 -1.99 12.49 -0.44
CA GLY A 139 -2.46 11.27 0.20
C GLY A 139 -1.55 10.08 -0.11
N ASP A 140 -1.20 9.92 -1.39
CA ASP A 140 -0.30 8.86 -1.86
C ASP A 140 1.08 8.95 -1.21
N ALA A 141 1.66 10.17 -1.17
CA ALA A 141 2.94 10.39 -0.50
C ALA A 141 2.90 10.03 0.99
N ALA A 142 1.79 10.33 1.69
CA ALA A 142 1.63 9.98 3.09
C ALA A 142 1.55 8.46 3.31
N VAL A 143 0.84 7.74 2.46
CA VAL A 143 0.77 6.26 2.49
C VAL A 143 2.14 5.67 2.20
N GLU A 144 2.82 6.13 1.15
CA GLU A 144 4.14 5.62 0.76
C GLU A 144 5.19 5.74 1.88
N VAL A 145 5.18 6.86 2.61
CA VAL A 145 6.06 7.05 3.78
C VAL A 145 5.80 5.95 4.81
N GLN A 146 4.55 5.64 5.14
CA GLN A 146 4.22 4.62 6.13
C GLN A 146 4.52 3.21 5.65
N VAL A 147 4.30 2.92 4.36
CA VAL A 147 4.68 1.64 3.74
C VAL A 147 6.18 1.42 3.83
N ARG A 148 7.00 2.43 3.53
CA ARG A 148 8.47 2.34 3.69
C ARG A 148 8.88 2.10 5.14
N LEU A 149 8.24 2.78 6.08
CA LEU A 149 8.54 2.62 7.52
C LEU A 149 8.21 1.22 8.03
N ILE A 150 7.03 0.67 7.72
CA ILE A 150 6.64 -0.67 8.18
C ILE A 150 7.53 -1.75 7.53
N ARG A 151 7.84 -1.64 6.23
CA ARG A 151 8.74 -2.57 5.55
C ARG A 151 10.14 -2.55 6.16
N LYS A 152 10.68 -1.35 6.43
CA LYS A 152 11.98 -1.21 7.12
C LYS A 152 11.95 -1.85 8.52
N ALA A 153 10.88 -1.63 9.28
CA ALA A 153 10.74 -2.20 10.63
C ALA A 153 10.60 -3.74 10.61
N LEU A 154 10.11 -4.31 9.51
CA LEU A 154 10.00 -5.75 9.27
C LEU A 154 11.22 -6.34 8.53
N HIS A 155 12.28 -5.58 8.32
CA HIS A 155 13.47 -5.97 7.55
C HIS A 155 13.14 -6.43 6.11
N LEU A 156 12.07 -5.90 5.53
CA LEU A 156 11.69 -6.13 4.14
C LEU A 156 12.39 -5.12 3.20
N PRO A 157 12.66 -5.49 1.95
CA PRO A 157 13.17 -4.54 0.96
C PRO A 157 12.15 -3.39 0.75
N PRO A 158 12.60 -2.20 0.32
CA PRO A 158 11.68 -1.11 -0.02
C PRO A 158 10.67 -1.57 -1.08
N PRO A 159 9.49 -0.92 -1.16
CA PRO A 159 8.55 -1.19 -2.24
C PRO A 159 9.22 -0.89 -3.57
N SER A 160 8.94 -1.71 -4.60
CA SER A 160 9.40 -1.43 -5.96
C SER A 160 8.74 -0.15 -6.46
N THR A 161 9.54 0.82 -6.88
CA THR A 161 9.07 1.97 -7.65
C THR A 161 9.07 1.56 -9.11
N SER A 162 7.91 1.33 -9.68
CA SER A 162 7.73 1.17 -11.14
C SER A 162 7.17 2.45 -11.74
#